data_2360fe74146ce91521b6ca1429c7d1de
#
_entry.id   2360fe74146ce91521b6ca1429c7d1de
#
_cell.length_a   1.000
_cell.length_b   1.000
_cell.length_c   1.000
_cell.angle_alpha   90.00
_cell.angle_beta   90.00
_cell.angle_gamma   90.00
#
_symmetry.space_group_name_H-M   'P 1'
#
loop_
_entity.id
_entity.type
_entity.pdbx_description
1 polymer ?
#
loop_
_entity_poly.entity_id
_entity_poly.type
_entity_poly.pdbx_seq_one_letter_code
_entity_poly.pdbx_strand_id
1 'polypeptide(L)'
;MKAKQTGILLTIGMIVKNEEQYLPRCLEALRPLREALPCELIITDTGSTDRTLEIAAQYADEVRHFQWCDDYAAARNTTLEDISGEWYMYLDADEIFDPDISGVVDFFKGPLCKKFQAAALRFINYDSQNKPAGSFYPTRIIKRAPGLHFE
;
A
#
# COMPACT_ATOMS: atom_id res chain seq x y z
N MET A 1 19.82 -9.67 -0.72
CA MET A 1 18.58 -10.02 -1.47
C MET A 1 17.75 -10.98 -0.64
N LYS A 2 16.57 -10.56 -0.17
CA LYS A 2 15.61 -11.54 0.37
C LYS A 2 15.16 -12.45 -0.77
N ALA A 3 15.07 -13.75 -0.50
CA ALA A 3 14.45 -14.67 -1.44
C ALA A 3 12.99 -14.22 -1.68
N LYS A 4 12.57 -14.11 -2.94
CA LYS A 4 11.16 -13.80 -3.28
C LYS A 4 10.26 -14.83 -2.61
N GLN A 5 9.29 -14.35 -1.84
CA GLN A 5 8.30 -15.23 -1.25
C GLN A 5 7.42 -15.80 -2.38
N THR A 6 7.23 -17.10 -2.40
CA THR A 6 6.35 -17.75 -3.37
C THR A 6 4.90 -17.66 -2.89
N GLY A 7 3.97 -17.42 -3.83
CA GLY A 7 2.53 -17.41 -3.54
C GLY A 7 1.98 -16.11 -2.98
N ILE A 8 2.74 -15.00 -3.04
CA ILE A 8 2.21 -13.67 -2.69
C ILE A 8 1.34 -13.16 -3.83
N LEU A 9 0.11 -12.80 -3.50
CA LEU A 9 -0.86 -12.25 -4.43
C LEU A 9 -0.71 -10.74 -4.57
N LEU A 10 -0.55 -10.03 -3.44
CA LEU A 10 -0.57 -8.57 -3.39
C LEU A 10 0.64 -8.03 -2.64
N THR A 11 1.41 -7.17 -3.28
CA THR A 11 2.39 -6.31 -2.61
C THR A 11 1.73 -4.98 -2.30
N ILE A 12 1.78 -4.57 -1.02
CA ILE A 12 1.34 -3.26 -0.56
C ILE A 12 2.59 -2.40 -0.37
N GLY A 13 2.69 -1.31 -1.12
CA GLY A 13 3.79 -0.35 -1.05
C GLY A 13 3.37 0.95 -0.37
N MET A 14 4.19 1.45 0.53
CA MET A 14 4.01 2.74 1.19
C MET A 14 5.31 3.52 1.19
N ILE A 15 5.24 4.84 1.01
CA ILE A 15 6.34 5.76 1.30
C ILE A 15 5.95 6.59 2.51
N VAL A 16 6.87 6.78 3.45
CA VAL A 16 6.58 7.46 4.72
C VAL A 16 7.68 8.47 5.06
N LYS A 17 7.28 9.54 5.76
CA LYS A 17 8.19 10.51 6.38
C LYS A 17 7.50 11.22 7.54
N ASN A 18 7.97 10.99 8.77
CA ASN A 18 7.44 11.60 10.00
C ASN A 18 5.92 11.37 10.17
N GLU A 19 5.52 10.10 10.08
CA GLU A 19 4.12 9.66 10.14
C GLU A 19 3.78 8.92 11.45
N GLU A 20 4.55 9.11 12.52
CA GLU A 20 4.33 8.40 13.80
C GLU A 20 2.91 8.54 14.34
N GLN A 21 2.22 9.63 14.01
CA GLN A 21 0.86 9.91 14.45
C GLN A 21 -0.20 9.10 13.69
N TYR A 22 -0.02 8.89 12.38
CA TYR A 22 -1.04 8.31 11.49
C TYR A 22 -0.75 6.86 11.14
N LEU A 23 0.52 6.51 10.96
CA LEU A 23 0.96 5.20 10.49
C LEU A 23 0.41 4.02 11.31
N PRO A 24 0.37 4.05 12.66
CA PRO A 24 -0.15 2.93 13.44
C PRO A 24 -1.60 2.58 13.09
N ARG A 25 -2.45 3.60 12.97
CA ARG A 25 -3.86 3.42 12.63
C ARG A 25 -4.05 2.90 11.20
N CYS A 26 -3.28 3.41 10.26
CA CYS A 26 -3.27 2.94 8.88
C CYS A 26 -2.89 1.45 8.80
N LEU A 27 -1.81 1.05 9.47
CA LEU A 27 -1.31 -0.33 9.45
C LEU A 27 -2.25 -1.32 10.16
N GLU A 28 -2.87 -0.91 11.27
CA GLU A 28 -3.91 -1.71 11.92
C GLU A 28 -5.14 -1.92 11.02
N ALA A 29 -5.55 -0.89 10.27
CA ALA A 29 -6.67 -0.98 9.34
C ALA A 29 -6.38 -1.92 8.15
N LEU A 30 -5.12 -2.18 7.81
CA LEU A 30 -4.72 -3.14 6.77
C LEU A 30 -4.72 -4.60 7.25
N ARG A 31 -4.78 -4.84 8.56
CA ARG A 31 -4.68 -6.19 9.11
C ARG A 31 -5.73 -7.16 8.55
N PRO A 32 -7.05 -6.84 8.48
CA PRO A 32 -8.03 -7.75 7.92
C PRO A 32 -7.72 -8.17 6.48
N LEU A 33 -7.24 -7.24 5.65
CA LEU A 33 -6.86 -7.53 4.27
C LEU A 33 -5.66 -8.49 4.21
N ARG A 34 -4.64 -8.26 5.03
CA ARG A 34 -3.43 -9.09 5.10
C ARG A 34 -3.69 -10.49 5.66
N GLU A 35 -4.70 -10.64 6.50
CA GLU A 35 -5.16 -11.95 7.00
C GLU A 35 -5.99 -12.70 5.95
N ALA A 36 -6.75 -11.99 5.11
CA ALA A 36 -7.63 -12.59 4.11
C ALA A 36 -6.93 -12.98 2.80
N LEU A 37 -5.83 -12.29 2.45
CA LEU A 37 -5.09 -12.48 1.20
C LEU A 37 -3.60 -12.66 1.46
N PRO A 38 -2.88 -13.49 0.68
CA PRO A 38 -1.43 -13.57 0.73
C PRO A 38 -0.80 -12.24 0.31
N CYS A 39 -0.39 -11.43 1.29
CA CYS A 39 0.15 -10.09 1.08
C CYS A 39 1.56 -9.96 1.63
N GLU A 40 2.38 -9.12 0.99
CA GLU A 40 3.58 -8.53 1.58
C GLU A 40 3.39 -7.00 1.71
N LEU A 41 3.97 -6.42 2.75
CA LEU A 41 3.98 -4.98 2.99
C LEU A 41 5.41 -4.46 2.94
N ILE A 42 5.67 -3.54 2.03
CA ILE A 42 6.95 -2.87 1.85
C ILE A 42 6.76 -1.39 2.19
N ILE A 43 7.54 -0.90 3.15
CA ILE A 43 7.51 0.51 3.55
C ILE A 43 8.87 1.14 3.24
N THR A 44 8.88 2.19 2.44
CA THR A 44 10.08 2.99 2.16
C THR A 44 10.04 4.27 2.99
N ASP A 45 10.99 4.41 3.91
CA ASP A 45 11.22 5.63 4.66
C ASP A 45 12.06 6.63 3.85
N THR A 46 11.59 7.87 3.78
CA THR A 46 12.24 8.94 3.03
C THR A 46 12.98 9.95 3.93
N GLY A 47 13.40 9.51 5.10
CA GLY A 47 14.19 10.30 6.05
C GLY A 47 13.39 10.79 7.25
N SER A 48 12.68 9.89 7.94
CA SER A 48 11.98 10.20 9.19
C SER A 48 12.96 10.45 10.34
N THR A 49 12.59 11.37 11.22
CA THR A 49 13.31 11.74 12.44
C THR A 49 12.54 11.46 13.72
N ASP A 50 11.32 10.97 13.59
CA ASP A 50 10.42 10.55 14.65
C ASP A 50 10.39 9.01 14.79
N ARG A 51 9.37 8.44 15.42
CA ARG A 51 9.23 7.00 15.62
C ARG A 51 8.67 6.23 14.42
N THR A 52 8.54 6.85 13.25
CA THR A 52 7.99 6.22 12.05
C THR A 52 8.69 4.92 11.70
N LEU A 53 10.03 4.90 11.71
CA LEU A 53 10.82 3.69 11.42
C LEU A 53 10.59 2.56 12.41
N GLU A 54 10.51 2.89 13.71
CA GLU A 54 10.22 1.91 14.76
C GLU A 54 8.86 1.25 14.55
N ILE A 55 7.86 2.08 14.20
CA ILE A 55 6.49 1.61 13.93
C ILE A 55 6.47 0.75 12.65
N ALA A 56 7.07 1.24 11.56
CA ALA A 56 7.12 0.50 10.31
C ALA A 56 7.74 -0.90 10.48
N ALA A 57 8.81 -1.02 11.25
CA ALA A 57 9.50 -2.28 11.50
C ALA A 57 8.65 -3.33 12.23
N GLN A 58 7.59 -2.93 12.95
CA GLN A 58 6.69 -3.84 13.65
C GLN A 58 5.67 -4.51 12.72
N TYR A 59 5.35 -3.88 11.58
CA TYR A 59 4.26 -4.31 10.69
C TYR A 59 4.74 -4.75 9.32
N ALA A 60 5.80 -4.14 8.79
CA ALA A 60 6.26 -4.38 7.43
C ALA A 60 7.03 -5.70 7.32
N ASP A 61 6.88 -6.38 6.18
CA ASP A 61 7.74 -7.50 5.80
C ASP A 61 9.12 -7.01 5.37
N GLU A 62 9.18 -5.78 4.83
CA GLU A 62 10.41 -5.11 4.45
C GLU A 62 10.33 -3.60 4.67
N VAL A 63 11.36 -3.03 5.30
CA VAL A 63 11.54 -1.58 5.42
C VAL A 63 12.74 -1.18 4.57
N ARG A 64 12.55 -0.20 3.70
CA ARG A 64 13.55 0.36 2.80
C ARG A 64 13.85 1.80 3.17
N HIS A 65 15.00 2.31 2.71
CA HIS A 65 15.39 3.70 2.90
C HIS A 65 15.62 4.35 1.54
N PHE A 66 15.12 5.56 1.40
CA PHE A 66 15.31 6.38 0.20
C PHE A 66 15.71 7.80 0.60
N GLN A 67 16.84 8.27 0.08
CA GLN A 67 17.26 9.66 0.27
C GLN A 67 16.31 10.57 -0.51
N TRP A 68 15.52 11.38 0.20
CA TRP A 68 14.58 12.30 -0.46
C TRP A 68 15.29 13.25 -1.44
N CYS A 69 14.76 13.37 -2.65
CA CYS A 69 15.28 14.18 -3.73
C CYS A 69 14.20 14.98 -4.47
N ASP A 70 13.12 15.36 -3.77
CA ASP A 70 11.96 16.07 -4.31
C ASP A 70 11.24 15.34 -5.46
N ASP A 71 11.30 14.00 -5.44
CA ASP A 71 10.70 13.13 -6.45
C ASP A 71 9.90 12.00 -5.78
N TYR A 72 8.57 12.17 -5.76
CA TYR A 72 7.64 11.15 -5.22
C TYR A 72 7.61 9.88 -6.05
N ALA A 73 7.75 10.00 -7.37
CA ALA A 73 7.76 8.84 -8.26
C ALA A 73 9.00 7.97 -8.00
N ALA A 74 10.17 8.59 -7.90
CA ALA A 74 11.40 7.89 -7.56
C ALA A 74 11.30 7.18 -6.20
N ALA A 75 10.80 7.86 -5.17
CA ALA A 75 10.57 7.25 -3.86
C ALA A 75 9.59 6.07 -3.94
N ARG A 76 8.47 6.22 -4.66
CA ARG A 76 7.46 5.16 -4.80
C ARG A 76 7.97 3.99 -5.63
N ASN A 77 8.80 4.22 -6.62
CA ASN A 77 9.42 3.16 -7.42
C ASN A 77 10.27 2.21 -6.57
N THR A 78 10.86 2.68 -5.48
CA THR A 78 11.60 1.79 -4.56
C THR A 78 10.70 0.70 -3.97
N THR A 79 9.40 0.95 -3.80
CA THR A 79 8.44 -0.05 -3.29
C THR A 79 8.03 -1.07 -4.35
N LEU A 80 8.35 -0.83 -5.64
CA LEU A 80 8.12 -1.75 -6.76
C LEU A 80 9.33 -2.65 -7.05
N GLU A 81 10.49 -2.33 -6.51
CA GLU A 81 11.71 -3.11 -6.75
C GLU A 81 11.56 -4.50 -6.13
N ASP A 82 11.85 -5.54 -6.92
CA ASP A 82 11.91 -6.95 -6.45
C ASP A 82 10.67 -7.44 -5.67
N ILE A 83 9.48 -6.90 -5.96
CA ILE A 83 8.24 -7.33 -5.32
C ILE A 83 7.91 -8.80 -5.62
N SER A 84 7.27 -9.48 -4.67
CA SER A 84 6.82 -10.87 -4.82
C SER A 84 5.39 -10.98 -5.36
N GLY A 85 4.53 -10.00 -5.11
CA GLY A 85 3.12 -10.02 -5.47
C GLY A 85 2.86 -10.07 -6.98
N GLU A 86 1.78 -10.75 -7.37
CA GLU A 86 1.25 -10.68 -8.74
C GLU A 86 0.61 -9.32 -9.02
N TRP A 87 0.17 -8.66 -7.97
CA TRP A 87 -0.46 -7.34 -7.98
C TRP A 87 0.26 -6.41 -7.02
N TYR A 88 0.17 -5.12 -7.30
CA TYR A 88 0.71 -4.06 -6.47
C TYR A 88 -0.39 -3.08 -6.09
N MET A 89 -0.43 -2.68 -4.81
CA MET A 89 -1.30 -1.63 -4.28
C MET A 89 -0.45 -0.63 -3.54
N TYR A 90 -0.74 0.66 -3.68
CA TYR A 90 -0.09 1.69 -2.87
C TYR A 90 -1.07 2.46 -2.02
N LEU A 91 -0.63 2.82 -0.81
CA LEU A 91 -1.37 3.61 0.17
C LEU A 91 -0.45 4.65 0.79
N ASP A 92 -1.04 5.75 1.22
CA ASP A 92 -0.38 6.77 2.01
C ASP A 92 -0.68 6.55 3.51
N ALA A 93 0.21 7.01 4.40
CA ALA A 93 0.15 6.68 5.82
C ALA A 93 -1.06 7.27 6.57
N ASP A 94 -1.69 8.31 6.01
CA ASP A 94 -2.88 8.97 6.53
C ASP A 94 -4.20 8.37 6.00
N GLU A 95 -4.12 7.36 5.13
CA GLU A 95 -5.27 6.66 4.56
C GLU A 95 -5.68 5.48 5.46
N ILE A 96 -6.97 5.34 5.71
CA ILE A 96 -7.53 4.26 6.53
C ILE A 96 -8.33 3.31 5.66
N PHE A 97 -7.90 2.07 5.61
CA PHE A 97 -8.61 1.03 4.88
C PHE A 97 -9.94 0.69 5.58
N ASP A 98 -11.02 0.56 4.79
CA ASP A 98 -12.33 0.20 5.34
C ASP A 98 -12.28 -1.22 5.93
N PRO A 99 -12.87 -1.46 7.12
CA PRO A 99 -12.95 -2.79 7.69
C PRO A 99 -13.77 -3.77 6.84
N ASP A 100 -14.68 -3.29 5.98
CA ASP A 100 -15.34 -4.13 4.97
C ASP A 100 -14.43 -4.30 3.75
N ILE A 101 -13.64 -5.36 3.78
CA ILE A 101 -12.71 -5.74 2.71
C ILE A 101 -13.35 -6.62 1.62
N SER A 102 -14.65 -6.93 1.72
CA SER A 102 -15.32 -7.90 0.85
C SER A 102 -15.13 -7.61 -0.63
N GLY A 103 -15.26 -6.35 -1.04
CA GLY A 103 -15.09 -5.95 -2.44
C GLY A 103 -13.69 -6.23 -3.00
N VAL A 104 -12.65 -6.03 -2.19
CA VAL A 104 -11.26 -6.32 -2.61
C VAL A 104 -11.01 -7.84 -2.64
N VAL A 105 -11.51 -8.55 -1.64
CA VAL A 105 -11.38 -10.01 -1.59
C VAL A 105 -12.11 -10.68 -2.75
N ASP A 106 -13.34 -10.23 -3.06
CA ASP A 106 -14.14 -10.75 -4.18
C ASP A 106 -13.48 -10.45 -5.54
N PHE A 107 -12.85 -9.29 -5.69
CA PHE A 107 -12.06 -8.99 -6.87
C PHE A 107 -10.96 -10.03 -7.10
N PHE A 108 -10.17 -10.34 -6.07
CA PHE A 108 -9.05 -11.25 -6.19
C PHE A 108 -9.44 -12.74 -6.24
N LYS A 109 -10.48 -13.15 -5.52
CA LYS A 109 -10.96 -14.54 -5.53
C LYS A 109 -11.89 -14.86 -6.70
N GLY A 110 -12.47 -13.82 -7.32
CA GLY A 110 -13.39 -13.93 -8.43
C GLY A 110 -12.73 -13.90 -9.81
N PRO A 111 -13.55 -13.88 -10.88
CA PRO A 111 -13.05 -13.85 -12.26
C PRO A 111 -12.53 -12.48 -12.70
N LEU A 112 -12.80 -11.40 -11.94
CA LEU A 112 -12.48 -10.02 -12.37
C LEU A 112 -10.97 -9.79 -12.44
N CYS A 113 -10.20 -10.30 -11.49
CA CYS A 113 -8.74 -10.17 -11.50
C CYS A 113 -8.06 -10.84 -12.73
N LYS A 114 -8.75 -11.77 -13.41
CA LYS A 114 -8.27 -12.38 -14.65
C LYS A 114 -8.56 -11.52 -15.89
N LYS A 115 -9.58 -10.64 -15.80
CA LYS A 115 -10.04 -9.82 -16.93
C LYS A 115 -9.40 -8.43 -16.96
N PHE A 116 -9.06 -7.88 -15.79
CA PHE A 116 -8.57 -6.51 -15.65
C PHE A 116 -7.09 -6.49 -15.29
N GLN A 117 -6.42 -5.38 -15.62
CA GLN A 117 -5.01 -5.14 -15.28
C GLN A 117 -4.86 -4.12 -14.16
N ALA A 118 -5.95 -3.47 -13.78
CA ALA A 118 -5.98 -2.49 -12.70
C ALA A 118 -7.37 -2.42 -12.07
N ALA A 119 -7.42 -1.95 -10.82
CA ALA A 119 -8.67 -1.67 -10.12
C ALA A 119 -8.57 -0.34 -9.37
N ALA A 120 -9.70 0.38 -9.35
CA ALA A 120 -9.86 1.58 -8.57
C ALA A 120 -10.42 1.24 -7.18
N LEU A 121 -9.97 1.95 -6.17
CA LEU A 121 -10.56 1.90 -4.83
C LEU A 121 -11.43 3.14 -4.63
N ARG A 122 -12.52 2.98 -3.88
CA ARG A 122 -13.33 4.11 -3.47
C ARG A 122 -12.67 4.81 -2.29
N PHE A 123 -12.37 6.09 -2.45
CA PHE A 123 -11.92 6.97 -1.39
C PHE A 123 -13.06 7.86 -0.92
N ILE A 124 -13.22 7.97 0.38
CA ILE A 124 -14.19 8.86 1.01
C ILE A 124 -13.41 9.91 1.79
N ASN A 125 -13.57 11.17 1.42
CA ASN A 125 -13.06 12.28 2.20
C ASN A 125 -14.01 12.60 3.34
N TYR A 126 -13.46 12.97 4.48
CA TYR A 126 -14.20 13.43 5.65
C TYR A 126 -13.86 14.89 5.94
N ASP A 127 -14.85 15.66 6.34
CA ASP A 127 -14.63 17.03 6.78
C ASP A 127 -14.10 17.10 8.23
N SER A 128 -13.87 18.33 8.71
CA SER A 128 -13.39 18.56 10.09
C SER A 128 -14.35 18.08 11.19
N GLN A 129 -15.61 17.80 10.84
CA GLN A 129 -16.63 17.24 11.73
C GLN A 129 -16.78 15.72 11.57
N ASN A 130 -15.87 15.08 10.84
CA ASN A 130 -15.88 13.65 10.54
C ASN A 130 -17.13 13.20 9.77
N LYS A 131 -17.65 14.05 8.88
CA LYS A 131 -18.76 13.72 7.98
C LYS A 131 -18.23 13.49 6.56
N PRO A 132 -18.82 12.54 5.81
CA PRO A 132 -18.43 12.33 4.41
C PRO A 132 -18.62 13.64 3.58
N ALA A 133 -17.54 14.13 2.99
CA ALA A 133 -17.49 15.36 2.21
C ALA A 133 -17.36 15.11 0.70
N GLY A 134 -17.25 13.87 0.28
CA GLY A 134 -17.13 13.48 -1.12
C GLY A 134 -16.45 12.14 -1.29
N SER A 135 -16.49 11.59 -2.50
CA SER A 135 -15.77 10.38 -2.83
C SER A 135 -15.22 10.44 -4.26
N PHE A 136 -14.11 9.72 -4.48
CA PHE A 136 -13.47 9.58 -5.78
C PHE A 136 -12.86 8.17 -5.89
N TYR A 137 -12.44 7.79 -7.09
CA TYR A 137 -12.04 6.42 -7.40
C TYR A 137 -10.66 6.39 -8.10
N PRO A 138 -9.56 6.59 -7.38
CA PRO A 138 -8.24 6.47 -7.97
C PRO A 138 -7.89 5.00 -8.26
N THR A 139 -7.11 4.78 -9.32
CA THR A 139 -6.49 3.49 -9.55
C THR A 139 -5.42 3.27 -8.50
N ARG A 140 -5.61 2.27 -7.65
CA ARG A 140 -4.67 1.95 -6.54
C ARG A 140 -4.11 0.54 -6.63
N ILE A 141 -4.78 -0.35 -7.34
CA ILE A 141 -4.37 -1.75 -7.50
C ILE A 141 -4.01 -1.95 -8.96
N ILE A 142 -2.79 -2.43 -9.22
CA ILE A 142 -2.24 -2.57 -10.57
C ILE A 142 -1.59 -3.94 -10.68
N LYS A 143 -1.86 -4.65 -11.76
CA LYS A 143 -1.21 -5.94 -12.03
C LYS A 143 0.26 -5.72 -12.38
N ARG A 144 1.12 -6.49 -11.74
CA ARG A 144 2.55 -6.44 -12.03
C ARG A 144 2.82 -6.80 -13.50
N ALA A 145 3.57 -5.95 -14.16
CA ALA A 145 4.02 -6.14 -15.54
C ALA A 145 5.49 -5.68 -15.68
N PRO A 146 6.23 -6.20 -16.66
CA PRO A 146 7.55 -5.67 -16.99
C PRO A 146 7.49 -4.18 -17.27
N GLY A 147 8.40 -3.40 -16.66
CA GLY A 147 8.46 -1.95 -16.85
C GLY A 147 7.40 -1.15 -16.07
N LEU A 148 6.65 -1.76 -15.17
CA LEU A 148 5.74 -1.02 -14.29
C LEU A 148 6.55 -0.04 -13.41
N HIS A 149 6.26 1.26 -13.51
CA HIS A 149 6.90 2.31 -12.73
C HIS A 149 5.99 3.54 -12.64
N PHE A 150 6.29 4.41 -11.68
CA PHE A 150 5.69 5.74 -11.55
C PHE A 150 6.58 6.78 -12.28
N GLU A 151 5.96 7.78 -12.89
CA GLU A 151 6.62 8.90 -13.58
C GLU A 151 6.46 10.19 -12.78
#